data_3407ea83202d9ea4bd0b2d5fbe69c483
#
_entry.id   3407ea83202d9ea4bd0b2d5fbe69c483
#
_cell.length_a   1.000
_cell.length_b   1.000
_cell.length_c   1.000
_cell.angle_alpha   90.00
_cell.angle_beta   90.00
_cell.angle_gamma   90.00
#
_symmetry.space_group_name_H-M   'P 1'
#
loop_
_entity.id
_entity.type
_entity.pdbx_description
1 polymer ?
#
loop_
_entity_poly.entity_id
_entity_poly.type
_entity_poly.pdbx_seq_one_letter_code
_entity_poly.pdbx_strand_id
1 'polypeptide(L)'
;MEFRQVTRAFAARRGLFDPRSARVLAVNDVSLSLAAGETLGLVGESGCGKSTLSRTVMLLQKPTAGRIWLEGEELTALSPSEVRKHRPDFQMVFQDPYASLNPRFTVYATLKEALECRSRKRSFSQMRDAVAELMERVGLNPSLMRKYPHEFSGGQRQRVAIARALAPEPRLVIADEPVSALDVSIQSQILNLLIALARGLNLTMIFISHDLSVVHYIADRIAVMRKGRIVEYGEADEVFSSPSHEYTQALLAAVPRL
;
A
#
# COMPACT_ATOMS: atom_id res chain seq x y z
N MET A 1 12.26 0.18 -6.82
CA MET A 1 11.03 0.52 -7.59
C MET A 1 11.19 1.89 -8.21
N GLU A 2 10.78 2.08 -9.47
CA GLU A 2 10.90 3.36 -10.15
C GLU A 2 9.66 3.65 -11.00
N PHE A 3 9.17 4.90 -10.95
CA PHE A 3 8.10 5.41 -11.82
C PHE A 3 8.63 6.62 -12.58
N ARG A 4 8.41 6.66 -13.90
CA ARG A 4 8.80 7.79 -14.73
C ARG A 4 7.58 8.32 -15.48
N GLN A 5 7.24 9.58 -15.22
CA GLN A 5 6.18 10.34 -15.88
C GLN A 5 4.83 9.62 -15.90
N VAL A 6 4.53 8.91 -14.79
CA VAL A 6 3.27 8.14 -14.69
C VAL A 6 2.09 9.08 -14.70
N THR A 7 1.17 8.85 -15.63
CA THR A 7 -0.07 9.60 -15.79
C THR A 7 -1.25 8.65 -15.85
N ARG A 8 -2.33 8.99 -15.13
CA ARG A 8 -3.60 8.29 -15.20
C ARG A 8 -4.76 9.26 -15.37
N ALA A 9 -5.43 9.17 -16.52
CA ALA A 9 -6.61 9.95 -16.85
C ALA A 9 -7.86 9.06 -16.82
N PHE A 10 -8.96 9.62 -16.35
CA PHE A 10 -10.30 9.04 -16.47
C PHE A 10 -11.16 9.90 -17.37
N ALA A 11 -12.02 9.27 -18.18
CA ALA A 11 -13.07 10.00 -18.88
C ALA A 11 -14.07 10.54 -17.84
N ALA A 12 -14.34 11.84 -17.85
CA ALA A 12 -15.42 12.38 -17.02
C ALA A 12 -16.75 11.79 -17.50
N ARG A 13 -17.57 11.27 -16.56
CA ARG A 13 -18.96 10.86 -16.88
C ARG A 13 -19.73 12.10 -17.30
N ARG A 14 -20.35 12.03 -18.47
CA ARG A 14 -21.09 13.13 -19.07
C ARG A 14 -22.60 12.98 -18.87
N GLY A 15 -23.25 14.14 -18.75
CA GLY A 15 -24.63 14.30 -19.16
C GLY A 15 -24.74 14.17 -20.69
N LEU A 16 -25.90 13.75 -21.19
CA LEU A 16 -26.18 13.41 -22.60
C LEU A 16 -25.91 14.54 -23.64
N PHE A 17 -25.55 15.75 -23.22
CA PHE A 17 -25.53 16.94 -24.08
C PHE A 17 -24.20 17.71 -24.18
N ASP A 18 -23.07 17.19 -23.64
CA ASP A 18 -21.78 17.92 -23.77
C ASP A 18 -20.77 17.17 -24.66
N PRO A 19 -20.38 17.68 -25.84
CA PRO A 19 -19.49 17.02 -26.79
C PRO A 19 -17.99 17.05 -26.46
N ARG A 20 -17.52 17.77 -25.42
CA ARG A 20 -16.09 17.85 -25.10
C ARG A 20 -15.71 16.87 -23.98
N SER A 21 -14.93 15.82 -24.29
CA SER A 21 -14.47 14.84 -23.31
C SER A 21 -13.49 15.45 -22.30
N ALA A 22 -14.00 16.05 -21.23
CA ALA A 22 -13.15 16.45 -20.11
C ALA A 22 -12.50 15.17 -19.55
N ARG A 23 -11.18 15.12 -19.54
CA ARG A 23 -10.43 14.06 -18.86
C ARG A 23 -10.03 14.58 -17.49
N VAL A 24 -10.30 13.80 -16.46
CA VAL A 24 -9.80 14.09 -15.11
C VAL A 24 -8.46 13.38 -14.98
N LEU A 25 -7.39 14.15 -14.81
CA LEU A 25 -6.05 13.65 -14.54
C LEU A 25 -5.95 13.35 -13.03
N ALA A 26 -6.19 12.11 -12.65
CA ALA A 26 -6.07 11.70 -11.26
C ALA A 26 -4.60 11.50 -10.83
N VAL A 27 -3.73 11.14 -11.77
CA VAL A 27 -2.27 11.14 -11.64
C VAL A 27 -1.72 11.86 -12.85
N ASN A 28 -0.83 12.82 -12.65
CA ASN A 28 -0.35 13.74 -13.68
C ASN A 28 1.16 13.89 -13.58
N ASP A 29 1.89 13.20 -14.45
CA ASP A 29 3.34 13.28 -14.60
C ASP A 29 4.11 13.01 -13.30
N VAL A 30 3.81 11.89 -12.63
CA VAL A 30 4.48 11.51 -11.38
C VAL A 30 5.73 10.68 -11.68
N SER A 31 6.86 11.15 -11.16
CA SER A 31 8.15 10.43 -11.20
C SER A 31 8.70 10.30 -9.79
N LEU A 32 8.97 9.06 -9.35
CA LEU A 32 9.50 8.73 -8.03
C LEU A 32 10.40 7.49 -8.13
N SER A 33 11.37 7.40 -7.24
CA SER A 33 12.23 6.22 -7.10
C SER A 33 12.32 5.81 -5.64
N LEU A 34 12.30 4.50 -5.40
CA LEU A 34 12.48 3.89 -4.09
C LEU A 34 13.65 2.92 -4.14
N ALA A 35 14.56 3.03 -3.18
CA ALA A 35 15.60 2.04 -2.95
C ALA A 35 15.03 0.74 -2.38
N ALA A 36 15.78 -0.35 -2.44
CA ALA A 36 15.41 -1.58 -1.76
C ALA A 36 15.46 -1.37 -0.23
N GLY A 37 14.42 -1.82 0.47
CA GLY A 37 14.30 -1.65 1.93
C GLY A 37 13.85 -0.25 2.37
N GLU A 38 13.64 0.70 1.45
CA GLU A 38 13.17 2.05 1.75
C GLU A 38 11.66 2.07 1.98
N THR A 39 11.22 2.85 2.97
CA THR A 39 9.80 3.20 3.18
C THR A 39 9.54 4.62 2.68
N LEU A 40 8.78 4.73 1.57
CA LEU A 40 8.30 6.01 1.05
C LEU A 40 6.91 6.33 1.61
N GLY A 41 6.78 7.46 2.28
CA GLY A 41 5.50 8.03 2.67
C GLY A 41 4.86 8.82 1.53
N LEU A 42 3.59 8.54 1.22
CA LEU A 42 2.81 9.31 0.25
C LEU A 42 1.65 10.00 0.97
N VAL A 43 1.68 11.32 1.05
CA VAL A 43 0.71 12.12 1.80
C VAL A 43 -0.01 13.14 0.92
N GLY A 44 -1.20 13.56 1.34
CA GLY A 44 -2.01 14.59 0.69
C GLY A 44 -3.48 14.44 1.02
N GLU A 45 -4.31 15.45 0.72
CA GLU A 45 -5.74 15.43 0.97
C GLU A 45 -6.48 14.26 0.31
N SER A 46 -7.68 13.94 0.84
CA SER A 46 -8.56 12.96 0.20
C SER A 46 -8.90 13.39 -1.24
N GLY A 47 -8.84 12.44 -2.17
CA GLY A 47 -9.12 12.71 -3.59
C GLY A 47 -7.95 13.33 -4.39
N CYS A 48 -6.77 13.59 -3.80
CA CYS A 48 -5.63 14.15 -4.55
C CYS A 48 -4.98 13.17 -5.55
N GLY A 49 -5.33 11.87 -5.52
CA GLY A 49 -4.85 10.87 -6.47
C GLY A 49 -4.02 9.73 -5.88
N LYS A 50 -3.74 9.68 -4.56
CA LYS A 50 -2.90 8.66 -3.88
C LYS A 50 -3.32 7.22 -4.20
N SER A 51 -4.57 6.86 -3.93
CA SER A 51 -5.09 5.50 -4.21
C SER A 51 -5.17 5.20 -5.71
N THR A 52 -5.27 6.21 -6.58
CA THR A 52 -5.14 6.02 -8.02
C THR A 52 -3.70 5.73 -8.40
N LEU A 53 -2.74 6.44 -7.83
CA LEU A 53 -1.31 6.19 -8.06
C LEU A 53 -0.95 4.78 -7.59
N SER A 54 -1.33 4.37 -6.37
CA SER A 54 -1.05 3.03 -5.84
C SER A 54 -1.61 1.93 -6.74
N ARG A 55 -2.86 2.04 -7.18
CA ARG A 55 -3.48 1.08 -8.10
C ARG A 55 -2.83 1.06 -9.47
N THR A 56 -2.32 2.20 -9.93
CA THR A 56 -1.59 2.31 -11.20
C THR A 56 -0.21 1.67 -11.10
N VAL A 57 0.50 1.91 -10.01
CA VAL A 57 1.81 1.29 -9.71
C VAL A 57 1.67 -0.23 -9.60
N MET A 58 0.61 -0.70 -8.95
CA MET A 58 0.27 -2.12 -8.86
C MET A 58 -0.22 -2.70 -10.20
N LEU A 59 -0.31 -1.92 -11.28
CA LEU A 59 -0.90 -2.34 -12.56
C LEU A 59 -2.30 -2.98 -12.41
N LEU A 60 -3.04 -2.58 -11.37
CA LEU A 60 -4.48 -2.86 -11.24
C LEU A 60 -5.27 -1.95 -12.17
N GLN A 61 -4.69 -0.79 -12.49
CA GLN A 61 -5.15 0.15 -13.50
C GLN A 61 -3.98 0.45 -14.43
N LYS A 62 -4.18 0.27 -15.74
CA LYS A 62 -3.12 0.57 -16.70
C LYS A 62 -2.84 2.08 -16.73
N PRO A 63 -1.58 2.55 -16.66
CA PRO A 63 -1.27 3.97 -16.83
C PRO A 63 -1.71 4.44 -18.23
N THR A 64 -2.09 5.72 -18.33
CA THR A 64 -2.39 6.37 -19.63
C THR A 64 -1.11 6.74 -20.35
N ALA A 65 -0.07 7.10 -19.60
CA ALA A 65 1.29 7.37 -20.07
C ALA A 65 2.29 7.11 -18.93
N GLY A 66 3.58 7.06 -19.26
CA GLY A 66 4.66 6.81 -18.34
C GLY A 66 5.01 5.33 -18.20
N ARG A 67 6.04 5.03 -17.43
CA ARG A 67 6.61 3.70 -17.28
C ARG A 67 6.85 3.37 -15.81
N ILE A 68 6.83 2.09 -15.48
CA ILE A 68 7.00 1.56 -14.13
C ILE A 68 7.97 0.40 -14.16
N TRP A 69 9.01 0.45 -13.32
CA TRP A 69 10.02 -0.60 -13.19
C TRP A 69 10.05 -1.16 -11.77
N LEU A 70 10.24 -2.46 -11.68
CA LEU A 70 10.56 -3.16 -10.45
C LEU A 70 11.91 -3.86 -10.63
N GLU A 71 12.91 -3.48 -9.83
CA GLU A 71 14.27 -4.05 -9.90
C GLU A 71 14.87 -4.09 -11.32
N GLY A 72 14.68 -3.01 -12.08
CA GLY A 72 15.21 -2.89 -13.44
C GLY A 72 14.34 -3.49 -14.54
N GLU A 73 13.30 -4.25 -14.21
CA GLU A 73 12.33 -4.78 -15.18
C GLU A 73 11.17 -3.83 -15.42
N GLU A 74 10.90 -3.50 -16.67
CA GLU A 74 9.79 -2.60 -17.03
C GLU A 74 8.46 -3.34 -17.03
N LEU A 75 7.68 -3.20 -15.95
CA LEU A 75 6.39 -3.86 -15.79
C LEU A 75 5.33 -3.35 -16.77
N THR A 76 5.43 -2.09 -17.22
CA THR A 76 4.47 -1.49 -18.17
C THR A 76 4.60 -2.01 -19.60
N ALA A 77 5.74 -2.60 -19.94
CA ALA A 77 5.98 -3.24 -21.23
C ALA A 77 5.48 -4.69 -21.30
N LEU A 78 5.19 -5.30 -20.15
CA LEU A 78 4.78 -6.69 -20.04
C LEU A 78 3.32 -6.90 -20.48
N SER A 79 3.05 -8.09 -21.02
CA SER A 79 1.68 -8.56 -21.27
C SER A 79 0.93 -8.81 -19.95
N PRO A 80 -0.41 -8.83 -19.94
CA PRO A 80 -1.19 -9.14 -18.74
C PRO A 80 -0.86 -10.51 -18.11
N SER A 81 -0.46 -11.48 -18.91
CA SER A 81 -0.05 -12.82 -18.45
C SER A 81 1.31 -12.80 -17.75
N GLU A 82 2.23 -11.98 -18.22
CA GLU A 82 3.54 -11.78 -17.58
C GLU A 82 3.41 -10.98 -16.30
N VAL A 83 2.67 -9.85 -16.30
CA VAL A 83 2.37 -9.10 -15.09
C VAL A 83 1.76 -10.00 -13.99
N ARG A 84 0.92 -10.98 -14.36
CA ARG A 84 0.34 -11.93 -13.40
C ARG A 84 1.41 -12.75 -12.68
N LYS A 85 2.52 -13.11 -13.33
CA LYS A 85 3.63 -13.85 -12.72
C LYS A 85 4.37 -13.01 -11.68
N HIS A 86 4.39 -11.68 -11.85
CA HIS A 86 5.00 -10.74 -10.90
C HIS A 86 4.08 -10.32 -9.75
N ARG A 87 2.78 -10.71 -9.76
CA ARG A 87 1.85 -10.36 -8.67
C ARG A 87 2.35 -10.74 -7.27
N PRO A 88 3.04 -11.87 -7.06
CA PRO A 88 3.63 -12.19 -5.77
C PRO A 88 4.73 -11.18 -5.32
N ASP A 89 5.38 -10.49 -6.25
CA ASP A 89 6.50 -9.59 -5.95
C ASP A 89 6.05 -8.23 -5.42
N PHE A 90 4.81 -7.82 -5.69
CA PHE A 90 4.23 -6.58 -5.19
C PHE A 90 2.82 -6.80 -4.67
N GLN A 91 2.61 -6.46 -3.41
CA GLN A 91 1.38 -6.72 -2.67
C GLN A 91 0.80 -5.43 -2.10
N MET A 92 -0.48 -5.47 -1.74
CA MET A 92 -1.19 -4.31 -1.21
C MET A 92 -1.95 -4.66 0.06
N VAL A 93 -1.80 -3.80 1.07
CA VAL A 93 -2.66 -3.74 2.24
C VAL A 93 -3.69 -2.64 1.97
N PHE A 94 -4.96 -3.00 1.90
CA PHE A 94 -6.05 -2.09 1.57
C PHE A 94 -6.55 -1.34 2.81
N GLN A 95 -7.15 -0.18 2.60
CA GLN A 95 -7.74 0.69 3.61
C GLN A 95 -8.80 -0.02 4.46
N ASP A 96 -9.67 -0.82 3.84
CA ASP A 96 -10.72 -1.56 4.54
C ASP A 96 -10.35 -3.05 4.63
N PRO A 97 -9.95 -3.54 5.81
CA PRO A 97 -9.65 -4.95 5.99
C PRO A 97 -10.89 -5.85 5.85
N TYR A 98 -12.10 -5.33 6.12
CA TYR A 98 -13.35 -6.08 5.92
C TYR A 98 -13.59 -6.40 4.44
N ALA A 99 -13.51 -5.37 3.58
CA ALA A 99 -13.70 -5.54 2.16
C ALA A 99 -12.58 -6.36 1.51
N SER A 100 -11.40 -6.41 2.13
CA SER A 100 -10.22 -7.11 1.59
C SER A 100 -10.20 -8.60 1.90
N LEU A 101 -10.88 -9.07 2.95
CA LEU A 101 -10.90 -10.48 3.37
C LEU A 101 -12.22 -11.15 2.94
N ASN A 102 -12.12 -12.35 2.38
CA ASN A 102 -13.32 -13.13 2.07
C ASN A 102 -13.98 -13.63 3.36
N PRO A 103 -15.22 -13.18 3.70
CA PRO A 103 -15.86 -13.53 4.97
C PRO A 103 -16.21 -15.03 5.09
N ARG A 104 -16.16 -15.78 3.99
CA ARG A 104 -16.43 -17.22 3.94
C ARG A 104 -15.20 -18.09 4.16
N PHE A 105 -14.00 -17.47 4.19
CA PHE A 105 -12.74 -18.16 4.40
C PHE A 105 -12.28 -17.98 5.84
N THR A 106 -11.76 -19.06 6.43
CA THR A 106 -11.04 -18.97 7.70
C THR A 106 -9.71 -18.21 7.48
N VAL A 107 -9.10 -17.75 8.56
CA VAL A 107 -7.75 -17.16 8.50
C VAL A 107 -6.76 -18.15 7.88
N TYR A 108 -6.84 -19.43 8.25
CA TYR A 108 -6.03 -20.49 7.64
C TYR A 108 -6.21 -20.56 6.12
N ALA A 109 -7.45 -20.57 5.63
CA ALA A 109 -7.73 -20.66 4.19
C ALA A 109 -7.20 -19.43 3.45
N THR A 110 -7.37 -18.24 4.03
CA THR A 110 -6.89 -16.97 3.47
C THR A 110 -5.36 -16.93 3.36
N LEU A 111 -4.65 -17.31 4.43
CA LEU A 111 -3.19 -17.28 4.44
C LEU A 111 -2.59 -18.42 3.60
N LYS A 112 -3.22 -19.60 3.60
CA LYS A 112 -2.84 -20.72 2.73
C LYS A 112 -2.89 -20.33 1.26
N GLU A 113 -3.99 -19.73 0.79
CA GLU A 113 -4.15 -19.26 -0.59
C GLU A 113 -3.01 -18.28 -0.97
N ALA A 114 -2.69 -17.34 -0.09
CA ALA A 114 -1.61 -16.39 -0.31
C ALA A 114 -0.22 -17.06 -0.35
N LEU A 115 0.03 -18.05 0.52
CA LEU A 115 1.28 -18.83 0.53
C LEU A 115 1.45 -19.72 -0.72
N GLU A 116 0.35 -20.13 -1.36
CA GLU A 116 0.36 -20.94 -2.58
C GLU A 116 0.66 -20.12 -3.85
N CYS A 117 0.63 -18.79 -3.80
CA CYS A 117 0.87 -17.92 -4.96
C CYS A 117 2.24 -18.15 -5.64
N ARG A 118 3.27 -18.58 -4.91
CA ARG A 118 4.60 -18.91 -5.43
C ARG A 118 4.80 -20.38 -5.78
N SER A 119 3.74 -21.14 -5.96
CA SER A 119 3.77 -22.56 -6.40
C SER A 119 4.69 -23.46 -5.55
N ARG A 120 4.96 -23.11 -4.30
CA ARG A 120 5.73 -23.96 -3.37
C ARG A 120 4.82 -25.09 -2.88
N LYS A 121 5.04 -26.30 -3.39
CA LYS A 121 4.33 -27.50 -2.88
C LYS A 121 4.72 -27.72 -1.42
N ARG A 122 3.75 -27.67 -0.51
CA ARG A 122 3.89 -27.96 0.91
C ARG A 122 2.99 -29.12 1.29
N SER A 123 3.45 -30.00 2.19
CA SER A 123 2.56 -30.98 2.84
C SER A 123 1.55 -30.24 3.73
N PHE A 124 0.52 -30.95 4.18
CA PHE A 124 -0.49 -30.35 5.08
C PHE A 124 0.14 -29.81 6.38
N SER A 125 1.07 -30.55 6.99
CA SER A 125 1.77 -30.11 8.20
C SER A 125 2.62 -28.87 7.92
N GLN A 126 3.45 -28.89 6.87
CA GLN A 126 4.27 -27.75 6.46
C GLN A 126 3.46 -26.48 6.16
N MET A 127 2.28 -26.64 5.55
CA MET A 127 1.40 -25.51 5.29
C MET A 127 0.82 -24.96 6.59
N ARG A 128 0.41 -25.81 7.52
CA ARG A 128 -0.10 -25.40 8.83
C ARG A 128 0.96 -24.64 9.63
N ASP A 129 2.20 -25.15 9.62
CA ASP A 129 3.32 -24.52 10.34
C ASP A 129 3.69 -23.17 9.71
N ALA A 130 3.70 -23.05 8.37
CA ALA A 130 3.92 -21.79 7.67
C ALA A 130 2.81 -20.75 7.96
N VAL A 131 1.55 -21.17 8.06
CA VAL A 131 0.45 -20.29 8.45
C VAL A 131 0.61 -19.85 9.90
N ALA A 132 1.01 -20.76 10.82
CA ALA A 132 1.24 -20.43 12.22
C ALA A 132 2.36 -19.39 12.38
N GLU A 133 3.51 -19.61 11.72
CA GLU A 133 4.64 -18.68 11.71
C GLU A 133 4.23 -17.30 11.19
N LEU A 134 3.46 -17.26 10.10
CA LEU A 134 3.01 -15.99 9.52
C LEU A 134 2.05 -15.25 10.46
N MET A 135 1.19 -15.95 11.20
CA MET A 135 0.33 -15.36 12.22
C MET A 135 1.15 -14.81 13.39
N GLU A 136 2.15 -15.53 13.87
CA GLU A 136 3.05 -15.08 14.94
C GLU A 136 3.83 -13.83 14.53
N ARG A 137 4.33 -13.75 13.31
CA ARG A 137 5.04 -12.58 12.77
C ARG A 137 4.21 -11.29 12.83
N VAL A 138 2.89 -11.40 12.72
CA VAL A 138 1.99 -10.24 12.85
C VAL A 138 1.36 -10.12 14.24
N GLY A 139 1.84 -10.90 15.23
CA GLY A 139 1.37 -10.86 16.61
C GLY A 139 -0.04 -11.43 16.81
N LEU A 140 -0.42 -12.44 16.02
CA LEU A 140 -1.65 -13.21 16.17
C LEU A 140 -1.36 -14.60 16.72
N ASN A 141 -2.20 -15.07 17.66
CA ASN A 141 -2.09 -16.44 18.18
C ASN A 141 -2.49 -17.46 17.10
N PRO A 142 -1.63 -18.45 16.76
CA PRO A 142 -1.95 -19.48 15.77
C PRO A 142 -3.19 -20.32 16.09
N SER A 143 -3.60 -20.43 17.35
CA SER A 143 -4.84 -21.13 17.73
C SER A 143 -6.10 -20.54 17.06
N LEU A 144 -6.03 -19.28 16.64
CA LEU A 144 -7.11 -18.54 15.98
C LEU A 144 -7.23 -18.84 14.48
N MET A 145 -6.35 -19.65 13.88
CA MET A 145 -6.31 -19.89 12.43
C MET A 145 -7.62 -20.47 11.84
N ARG A 146 -8.44 -21.13 12.67
CA ARG A 146 -9.72 -21.70 12.24
C ARG A 146 -10.88 -20.71 12.30
N LYS A 147 -10.68 -19.53 12.87
CA LYS A 147 -11.70 -18.49 12.96
C LYS A 147 -11.91 -17.78 11.63
N TYR A 148 -13.09 -17.19 11.49
CA TYR A 148 -13.48 -16.37 10.34
C TYR A 148 -13.19 -14.88 10.62
N PRO A 149 -13.03 -14.04 9.57
CA PRO A 149 -12.73 -12.62 9.74
C PRO A 149 -13.71 -11.87 10.65
N HIS A 150 -14.99 -12.21 10.64
CA HIS A 150 -16.01 -11.55 11.47
C HIS A 150 -15.84 -11.82 12.98
N GLU A 151 -15.08 -12.84 13.37
CA GLU A 151 -14.79 -13.18 14.78
C GLU A 151 -13.60 -12.41 15.35
N PHE A 152 -12.95 -11.54 14.54
CA PHE A 152 -11.78 -10.77 14.92
C PHE A 152 -12.12 -9.30 15.15
N SER A 153 -11.37 -8.61 16.05
CA SER A 153 -11.41 -7.15 16.15
C SER A 153 -10.86 -6.47 14.89
N GLY A 154 -11.11 -5.17 14.72
CA GLY A 154 -10.59 -4.39 13.59
C GLY A 154 -9.07 -4.51 13.44
N GLY A 155 -8.33 -4.33 14.54
CA GLY A 155 -6.87 -4.46 14.55
C GLY A 155 -6.38 -5.89 14.25
N GLN A 156 -7.08 -6.92 14.73
CA GLN A 156 -6.75 -8.30 14.39
C GLN A 156 -6.99 -8.60 12.90
N ARG A 157 -8.07 -8.11 12.31
CA ARG A 157 -8.32 -8.22 10.85
C ARG A 157 -7.25 -7.52 10.05
N GLN A 158 -6.81 -6.34 10.50
CA GLN A 158 -5.71 -5.62 9.85
C GLN A 158 -4.41 -6.44 9.89
N ARG A 159 -4.11 -7.09 11.02
CA ARG A 159 -2.96 -8.01 11.13
C ARG A 159 -3.08 -9.21 10.16
N VAL A 160 -4.28 -9.78 9.99
CA VAL A 160 -4.53 -10.83 8.99
C VAL A 160 -4.30 -10.32 7.56
N ALA A 161 -4.78 -9.10 7.24
CA ALA A 161 -4.57 -8.48 5.92
C ALA A 161 -3.07 -8.22 5.64
N ILE A 162 -2.32 -7.77 6.66
CA ILE A 162 -0.85 -7.60 6.58
C ILE A 162 -0.18 -8.97 6.38
N ALA A 163 -0.53 -9.99 7.16
CA ALA A 163 -0.01 -11.34 7.02
C ALA A 163 -0.24 -11.89 5.60
N ARG A 164 -1.45 -11.72 5.06
CA ARG A 164 -1.79 -12.12 3.70
C ARG A 164 -0.90 -11.43 2.65
N ALA A 165 -0.67 -10.12 2.81
CA ALA A 165 0.20 -9.37 1.90
C ALA A 165 1.66 -9.84 1.97
N LEU A 166 2.14 -10.26 3.14
CA LEU A 166 3.52 -10.74 3.34
C LEU A 166 3.71 -12.21 2.95
N ALA A 167 2.64 -13.01 2.89
CA ALA A 167 2.70 -14.45 2.62
C ALA A 167 3.46 -14.82 1.33
N PRO A 168 3.35 -14.08 0.22
CA PRO A 168 4.13 -14.34 -0.98
C PRO A 168 5.60 -13.91 -0.89
N GLU A 169 6.08 -13.37 0.25
CA GLU A 169 7.41 -12.78 0.40
C GLU A 169 7.64 -11.68 -0.67
N PRO A 170 6.84 -10.61 -0.68
CA PRO A 170 6.90 -9.58 -1.72
C PRO A 170 8.17 -8.73 -1.60
N ARG A 171 8.58 -8.13 -2.71
CA ARG A 171 9.67 -7.14 -2.77
C ARG A 171 9.18 -5.73 -2.48
N LEU A 172 7.89 -5.47 -2.78
CA LEU A 172 7.21 -4.21 -2.53
C LEU A 172 5.86 -4.45 -1.86
N VAL A 173 5.58 -3.70 -0.79
CA VAL A 173 4.23 -3.60 -0.22
C VAL A 173 3.73 -2.16 -0.31
N ILE A 174 2.52 -1.97 -0.81
CA ILE A 174 1.81 -0.70 -0.74
C ILE A 174 0.76 -0.80 0.36
N ALA A 175 0.89 0.03 1.40
CA ALA A 175 -0.07 0.14 2.48
C ALA A 175 -0.94 1.40 2.26
N ASP A 176 -2.16 1.20 1.72
CA ASP A 176 -3.09 2.28 1.38
C ASP A 176 -4.01 2.56 2.57
N GLU A 177 -3.70 3.62 3.32
CA GLU A 177 -4.38 4.05 4.56
C GLU A 177 -4.63 2.91 5.57
N PRO A 178 -3.60 2.11 5.93
CA PRO A 178 -3.79 0.85 6.65
C PRO A 178 -4.28 1.01 8.09
N VAL A 179 -4.36 2.24 8.60
CA VAL A 179 -4.76 2.53 9.99
C VAL A 179 -5.95 3.49 10.11
N SER A 180 -6.45 4.04 9.00
CA SER A 180 -7.47 5.13 9.01
C SER A 180 -8.80 4.74 9.65
N ALA A 181 -9.16 3.45 9.66
CA ALA A 181 -10.42 2.93 10.21
C ALA A 181 -10.26 2.33 11.63
N LEU A 182 -9.13 2.57 12.30
CA LEU A 182 -8.80 1.99 13.60
C LEU A 182 -8.74 3.05 14.70
N ASP A 183 -8.99 2.65 15.94
CA ASP A 183 -8.80 3.48 17.11
C ASP A 183 -7.32 3.85 17.30
N VAL A 184 -7.03 5.03 17.86
CA VAL A 184 -5.68 5.60 18.02
C VAL A 184 -4.68 4.63 18.67
N SER A 185 -5.11 3.91 19.73
CA SER A 185 -4.25 2.93 20.42
C SER A 185 -3.89 1.74 19.54
N ILE A 186 -4.81 1.30 18.69
CA ILE A 186 -4.61 0.21 17.73
C ILE A 186 -3.79 0.69 16.53
N GLN A 187 -3.98 1.94 16.09
CA GLN A 187 -3.16 2.55 15.03
C GLN A 187 -1.67 2.48 15.37
N SER A 188 -1.28 2.93 16.58
CA SER A 188 0.11 2.89 17.03
C SER A 188 0.70 1.47 17.02
N GLN A 189 -0.10 0.47 17.41
CA GLN A 189 0.34 -0.94 17.39
C GLN A 189 0.56 -1.45 15.95
N ILE A 190 -0.31 -1.07 15.00
CA ILE A 190 -0.16 -1.48 13.59
C ILE A 190 1.01 -0.75 12.93
N LEU A 191 1.23 0.54 13.23
CA LEU A 191 2.38 1.29 12.74
C LEU A 191 3.70 0.65 13.20
N ASN A 192 3.82 0.36 14.52
CA ASN A 192 5.00 -0.30 15.07
C ASN A 192 5.22 -1.70 14.45
N LEU A 193 4.14 -2.44 14.21
CA LEU A 193 4.23 -3.72 13.52
C LEU A 193 4.78 -3.55 12.09
N LEU A 194 4.26 -2.59 11.31
CA LEU A 194 4.72 -2.34 9.95
C LEU A 194 6.20 -1.92 9.92
N ILE A 195 6.64 -1.05 10.85
CA ILE A 195 8.05 -0.65 10.99
C ILE A 195 8.94 -1.86 11.30
N ALA A 196 8.53 -2.69 12.26
CA ALA A 196 9.29 -3.90 12.62
C ALA A 196 9.39 -4.88 11.45
N LEU A 197 8.30 -5.08 10.71
CA LEU A 197 8.27 -5.95 9.53
C LEU A 197 9.12 -5.38 8.39
N ALA A 198 9.04 -4.07 8.10
CA ALA A 198 9.82 -3.42 7.05
C ALA A 198 11.32 -3.58 7.32
N ARG A 199 11.76 -3.30 8.55
CA ARG A 199 13.16 -3.45 8.96
C ARG A 199 13.61 -4.91 9.01
N GLY A 200 12.82 -5.79 9.64
CA GLY A 200 13.18 -7.21 9.83
C GLY A 200 13.24 -8.01 8.53
N LEU A 201 12.47 -7.63 7.51
CA LEU A 201 12.40 -8.29 6.22
C LEU A 201 13.13 -7.53 5.10
N ASN A 202 13.75 -6.39 5.39
CA ASN A 202 14.31 -5.44 4.40
C ASN A 202 13.29 -5.14 3.28
N LEU A 203 12.04 -4.87 3.68
CA LEU A 203 10.89 -4.73 2.79
C LEU A 203 10.80 -3.31 2.24
N THR A 204 10.76 -3.16 0.92
CA THR A 204 10.43 -1.88 0.30
C THR A 204 8.94 -1.59 0.49
N MET A 205 8.59 -0.38 0.98
CA MET A 205 7.21 -0.05 1.27
C MET A 205 6.81 1.33 0.74
N ILE A 206 5.59 1.45 0.22
CA ILE A 206 4.91 2.74 0.03
C ILE A 206 3.80 2.81 1.06
N PHE A 207 3.94 3.73 2.01
CA PHE A 207 2.94 3.97 3.06
C PHE A 207 2.11 5.20 2.71
N ILE A 208 0.81 5.03 2.54
CA ILE A 208 -0.11 6.10 2.14
C ILE A 208 -0.98 6.49 3.33
N SER A 209 -1.02 7.78 3.63
CA SER A 209 -1.92 8.37 4.62
C SER A 209 -2.33 9.79 4.21
N HIS A 210 -3.37 10.31 4.84
CA HIS A 210 -3.71 11.74 4.79
C HIS A 210 -3.09 12.52 5.97
N ASP A 211 -2.53 11.82 6.98
CA ASP A 211 -1.89 12.41 8.15
C ASP A 211 -0.37 12.41 7.98
N LEU A 212 0.20 13.62 7.90
CA LEU A 212 1.64 13.82 7.72
C LEU A 212 2.46 13.36 8.93
N SER A 213 1.93 13.46 10.16
CA SER A 213 2.61 13.01 11.37
C SER A 213 2.76 11.49 11.40
N VAL A 214 1.70 10.77 10.98
CA VAL A 214 1.73 9.32 10.85
C VAL A 214 2.74 8.88 9.79
N VAL A 215 2.79 9.61 8.66
CA VAL A 215 3.75 9.33 7.58
C VAL A 215 5.18 9.61 8.05
N HIS A 216 5.43 10.74 8.70
CA HIS A 216 6.75 11.08 9.25
C HIS A 216 7.27 10.02 10.23
N TYR A 217 6.37 9.43 11.04
CA TYR A 217 6.75 8.40 12.01
C TYR A 217 7.29 7.10 11.40
N ILE A 218 6.86 6.75 10.18
CA ILE A 218 7.17 5.45 9.55
C ILE A 218 8.10 5.56 8.35
N ALA A 219 8.11 6.68 7.63
CA ALA A 219 8.76 6.83 6.34
C ALA A 219 10.21 7.33 6.46
N ASP A 220 11.08 6.86 5.57
CA ASP A 220 12.42 7.41 5.38
C ASP A 220 12.36 8.68 4.53
N ARG A 221 11.51 8.68 3.49
CA ARG A 221 11.28 9.84 2.61
C ARG A 221 9.79 10.08 2.42
N ILE A 222 9.42 11.33 2.17
CA ILE A 222 8.03 11.74 1.99
C ILE A 222 7.83 12.35 0.60
N ALA A 223 6.76 11.94 -0.06
CA ALA A 223 6.22 12.57 -1.26
C ALA A 223 4.85 13.19 -0.95
N VAL A 224 4.73 14.50 -1.11
CA VAL A 224 3.47 15.23 -0.90
C VAL A 224 2.74 15.36 -2.22
N MET A 225 1.51 14.86 -2.27
CA MET A 225 0.71 14.83 -3.49
C MET A 225 -0.45 15.83 -3.43
N ARG A 226 -0.58 16.69 -4.45
CA ARG A 226 -1.69 17.64 -4.62
C ARG A 226 -2.19 17.60 -6.06
N LYS A 227 -3.51 17.44 -6.23
CA LYS A 227 -4.18 17.45 -7.57
C LYS A 227 -3.48 16.58 -8.62
N GLY A 228 -3.10 15.37 -8.24
CA GLY A 228 -2.48 14.39 -9.12
C GLY A 228 -0.97 14.57 -9.33
N ARG A 229 -0.30 15.55 -8.73
CA ARG A 229 1.14 15.82 -8.88
C ARG A 229 1.86 15.69 -7.54
N ILE A 230 3.13 15.33 -7.58
CA ILE A 230 4.02 15.47 -6.43
C ILE A 230 4.48 16.94 -6.40
N VAL A 231 4.21 17.61 -5.29
CA VAL A 231 4.54 19.03 -5.10
C VAL A 231 5.76 19.22 -4.21
N GLU A 232 6.06 18.22 -3.37
CA GLU A 232 7.27 18.19 -2.55
C GLU A 232 7.74 16.76 -2.35
N TYR A 233 9.06 16.54 -2.28
CA TYR A 233 9.67 15.23 -2.12
C TYR A 233 11.05 15.38 -1.50
N GLY A 234 11.33 14.65 -0.42
CA GLY A 234 12.59 14.73 0.29
C GLY A 234 12.66 13.75 1.46
N GLU A 235 13.72 13.85 2.25
CA GLU A 235 13.86 13.12 3.51
C GLU A 235 12.71 13.47 4.45
N ALA A 236 12.23 12.49 5.23
CA ALA A 236 11.03 12.66 6.05
C ALA A 236 11.18 13.80 7.06
N ASP A 237 12.34 13.90 7.71
CA ASP A 237 12.64 14.95 8.69
C ASP A 237 12.68 16.34 8.04
N GLU A 238 13.22 16.47 6.82
CA GLU A 238 13.28 17.76 6.11
C GLU A 238 11.88 18.24 5.71
N VAL A 239 11.08 17.38 5.08
CA VAL A 239 9.72 17.71 4.65
C VAL A 239 8.82 18.03 5.85
N PHE A 240 9.06 17.39 7.00
CA PHE A 240 8.27 17.65 8.21
C PHE A 240 8.70 18.92 8.97
N SER A 241 10.02 19.15 9.11
CA SER A 241 10.53 20.27 9.92
C SER A 241 10.66 21.58 9.16
N SER A 242 10.94 21.52 7.85
CA SER A 242 11.26 22.67 7.00
C SER A 242 10.62 22.57 5.61
N PRO A 243 9.27 22.43 5.53
CA PRO A 243 8.59 22.26 4.26
C PRO A 243 8.79 23.46 3.33
N SER A 244 9.19 23.18 2.10
CA SER A 244 9.46 24.21 1.08
C SER A 244 8.19 24.66 0.36
N HIS A 245 7.21 23.76 0.19
CA HIS A 245 5.99 24.04 -0.56
C HIS A 245 4.86 24.55 0.36
N GLU A 246 4.17 25.62 -0.04
CA GLU A 246 3.04 26.24 0.72
C GLU A 246 1.95 25.23 1.14
N TYR A 247 1.66 24.27 0.27
CA TYR A 247 0.66 23.24 0.56
C TYR A 247 1.10 22.30 1.68
N THR A 248 2.38 21.92 1.74
CA THR A 248 2.92 21.10 2.82
C THR A 248 2.88 21.85 4.14
N GLN A 249 3.21 23.15 4.13
CA GLN A 249 3.09 24.04 5.29
C GLN A 249 1.65 24.11 5.79
N ALA A 250 0.68 24.22 4.88
CA ALA A 250 -0.74 24.22 5.23
C ALA A 250 -1.20 22.86 5.82
N LEU A 251 -0.73 21.74 5.27
CA LEU A 251 -1.01 20.41 5.82
C LEU A 251 -0.46 20.25 7.25
N LEU A 252 0.77 20.71 7.50
CA LEU A 252 1.38 20.69 8.84
C LEU A 252 0.66 21.58 9.84
N ALA A 253 0.22 22.76 9.40
CA ALA A 253 -0.53 23.69 10.25
C ALA A 253 -1.90 23.14 10.68
N ALA A 254 -2.47 22.20 9.90
CA ALA A 254 -3.73 21.54 10.21
C ALA A 254 -3.57 20.34 11.17
N VAL A 255 -2.34 19.89 11.43
CA VAL A 255 -2.07 18.82 12.41
C VAL A 255 -2.25 19.39 13.83
N PRO A 256 -3.10 18.78 14.69
CA PRO A 256 -3.22 19.21 16.07
C PRO A 256 -1.86 19.08 16.78
N ARG A 257 -1.36 20.18 17.33
CA ARG A 257 -0.19 20.13 18.23
C ARG A 257 -0.65 19.56 19.57
N LEU A 258 -0.15 18.39 19.94
CA LEU A 258 -0.34 17.80 21.26
C LEU A 258 0.47 18.55 22.30
#